data_4e812010a750f1dee8543cc86570f3bb
#
_entry.id   4e812010a750f1dee8543cc86570f3bb
#
_cell.length_a   1.000
_cell.length_b   1.000
_cell.length_c   1.000
_cell.angle_alpha   90.00
_cell.angle_beta   90.00
_cell.angle_gamma   90.00
#
_symmetry.space_group_name_H-M   'P 1'
#
loop_
_entity.id
_entity.type
_entity.pdbx_description
1 polymer ?
#
loop_
_entity_poly.entity_id
_entity_poly.type
_entity_poly.pdbx_seq_one_letter_code
_entity_poly.pdbx_strand_id
1 'polypeptide(L)'
;MPRPQSDWISSLPRTRLLAEYSMWSADLIRLAEDLIRITPHADILHVDVADGHFAPALLFFPDLVARLRAETALPIHVHLMVADAVSNRMP
;
A
#
# COMPACT_ATOMS: atom_id res chain seq x y z
N MET A 1 0.59 -10.21 10.98
CA MET A 1 0.87 -8.87 11.50
C MET A 1 -0.44 -8.18 11.89
N PRO A 2 -0.50 -7.52 13.03
CA PRO A 2 -1.68 -6.77 13.41
C PRO A 2 -1.92 -5.59 12.45
N ARG A 3 -3.19 -5.26 12.22
CA ARG A 3 -3.54 -4.09 11.43
C ARG A 3 -3.35 -2.82 12.25
N PRO A 4 -3.05 -1.69 11.59
CA PRO A 4 -3.16 -0.39 12.24
C PRO A 4 -4.60 -0.13 12.68
N GLN A 5 -4.77 0.74 13.64
CA GLN A 5 -6.11 1.19 14.05
C GLN A 5 -6.74 2.01 12.93
N SER A 6 -8.08 2.09 12.90
CA SER A 6 -8.80 2.81 11.85
C SER A 6 -8.50 4.31 11.82
N ASP A 7 -8.03 4.88 12.94
CA ASP A 7 -7.67 6.29 13.06
C ASP A 7 -6.16 6.53 12.99
N TRP A 8 -5.42 5.66 12.28
CA TRP A 8 -3.96 5.70 12.22
C TRP A 8 -3.40 7.06 11.76
N ILE A 9 -4.16 7.82 10.95
CA ILE A 9 -3.71 9.13 10.48
C ILE A 9 -3.43 10.07 11.66
N SER A 10 -4.33 10.08 12.67
CA SER A 10 -4.15 10.95 13.82
C SER A 10 -3.03 10.50 14.75
N SER A 11 -2.56 9.27 14.64
CA SER A 11 -1.45 8.74 15.43
C SER A 11 -0.08 8.94 14.78
N LEU A 12 -0.03 9.47 13.56
CA LEU A 12 1.24 9.74 12.89
C LEU A 12 2.01 10.87 13.60
N PRO A 13 3.36 10.78 13.63
CA PRO A 13 4.17 11.87 14.20
C PRO A 13 3.92 13.19 13.48
N ARG A 14 3.94 14.32 14.24
CA ARG A 14 3.72 15.66 13.70
C ARG A 14 4.96 16.54 13.82
N THR A 15 6.06 15.98 14.32
CA THR A 15 7.28 16.73 14.64
C THR A 15 8.42 16.45 13.66
N ARG A 16 8.18 15.62 12.64
CA ARG A 16 9.17 15.27 11.63
C ARG A 16 8.49 14.99 10.30
N LEU A 17 9.28 14.94 9.23
CA LEU A 17 8.79 14.50 7.92
C LEU A 17 8.43 13.02 7.98
N LEU A 18 7.38 12.66 7.27
CA LEU A 18 6.93 11.28 7.15
C LEU A 18 7.43 10.70 5.83
N ALA A 19 7.75 9.41 5.84
CA ALA A 19 8.15 8.68 4.64
C ALA A 19 7.00 7.78 4.20
N GLU A 20 6.43 8.06 3.03
CA GLU A 20 5.47 7.20 2.37
C GLU A 20 6.17 6.49 1.22
N TYR A 21 6.32 5.17 1.33
CA TYR A 21 7.04 4.39 0.32
C TYR A 21 6.08 3.81 -0.70
N SER A 22 6.34 4.07 -1.98
CA SER A 22 5.57 3.51 -3.08
C SER A 22 6.04 2.09 -3.38
N MET A 23 5.15 1.12 -3.22
CA MET A 23 5.45 -0.28 -3.53
C MET A 23 5.68 -0.51 -5.03
N TRP A 24 5.29 0.42 -5.89
CA TRP A 24 5.62 0.36 -7.31
C TRP A 24 7.14 0.45 -7.55
N SER A 25 7.85 1.10 -6.63
CA SER A 25 9.33 1.22 -6.71
C SER A 25 10.06 -0.02 -6.20
N ALA A 26 9.35 -0.99 -5.63
CA ALA A 26 9.94 -2.20 -5.09
C ALA A 26 10.30 -3.19 -6.23
N ASP A 27 11.09 -4.20 -5.88
CA ASP A 27 11.27 -5.36 -6.77
C ASP A 27 9.98 -6.18 -6.77
N LEU A 28 9.24 -6.09 -7.87
CA LEU A 28 7.90 -6.70 -7.97
C LEU A 28 7.94 -8.24 -7.92
N ILE A 29 9.10 -8.84 -8.16
CA ILE A 29 9.29 -10.29 -8.04
C ILE A 29 9.57 -10.70 -6.58
N ARG A 30 10.04 -9.76 -5.75
CA ARG A 30 10.42 -10.00 -4.36
C ARG A 30 9.75 -9.03 -3.41
N LEU A 31 8.44 -8.83 -3.57
CA LEU A 31 7.70 -7.83 -2.80
C LEU A 31 7.81 -8.06 -1.29
N ALA A 32 7.69 -9.31 -0.82
CA ALA A 32 7.75 -9.59 0.61
C ALA A 32 9.12 -9.27 1.20
N GLU A 33 10.20 -9.59 0.50
CA GLU A 33 11.56 -9.28 0.95
C GLU A 33 11.79 -7.76 1.00
N ASP A 34 11.35 -7.04 -0.02
CA ASP A 34 11.48 -5.59 -0.07
C ASP A 34 10.64 -4.93 1.03
N LEU A 35 9.45 -5.43 1.27
CA LEU A 35 8.58 -4.93 2.32
C LEU A 35 9.26 -5.04 3.69
N ILE A 36 9.91 -6.16 3.98
CA ILE A 36 10.65 -6.35 5.23
C ILE A 36 11.77 -5.32 5.35
N ARG A 37 12.51 -5.07 4.26
CA ARG A 37 13.60 -4.09 4.28
C ARG A 37 13.10 -2.66 4.45
N ILE A 38 11.95 -2.35 3.90
CA ILE A 38 11.38 -0.99 3.90
C ILE A 38 10.72 -0.65 5.23
N THR A 39 10.08 -1.63 5.87
CA THR A 39 9.24 -1.41 7.05
C THR A 39 9.90 -0.56 8.14
N PRO A 40 11.19 -0.75 8.50
CA PRO A 40 11.82 0.10 9.53
C PRO A 40 12.02 1.55 9.10
N HIS A 41 11.90 1.88 7.82
CA HIS A 41 12.24 3.18 7.27
C HIS A 41 11.04 3.96 6.74
N ALA A 42 9.85 3.39 6.76
CA ALA A 42 8.64 4.01 6.23
C ALA A 42 7.60 4.19 7.33
N ASP A 43 6.77 5.20 7.15
CA ASP A 43 5.61 5.45 8.02
C ASP A 43 4.32 4.94 7.41
N ILE A 44 4.24 4.94 6.08
CA ILE A 44 3.06 4.57 5.30
C ILE A 44 3.52 3.85 4.05
N LEU A 45 2.78 2.82 3.64
CA LEU A 45 2.95 2.21 2.33
C LEU A 45 1.95 2.83 1.35
N HIS A 46 2.43 3.17 0.16
CA HIS A 46 1.59 3.64 -0.94
C HIS A 46 1.46 2.52 -1.97
N VAL A 47 0.23 2.14 -2.27
CA VAL A 47 -0.05 1.05 -3.22
C VAL A 47 -0.97 1.57 -4.32
N ASP A 48 -0.50 1.49 -5.56
CA ASP A 48 -1.26 1.92 -6.73
C ASP A 48 -1.96 0.71 -7.36
N VAL A 49 -3.28 0.76 -7.43
CA VAL A 49 -4.10 -0.26 -8.08
C VAL A 49 -4.57 0.29 -9.43
N ALA A 50 -4.20 -0.39 -10.52
CA ALA A 50 -4.56 0.04 -11.86
C ALA A 50 -5.06 -1.15 -12.67
N ASP A 51 -6.13 -0.94 -13.44
CA ASP A 51 -6.85 -1.99 -14.16
C ASP A 51 -6.57 -2.04 -15.67
N GLY A 52 -5.73 -1.14 -16.18
CA GLY A 52 -5.44 -1.06 -17.61
C GLY A 52 -6.53 -0.36 -18.44
N HIS A 53 -7.61 0.10 -17.80
CA HIS A 53 -8.71 0.82 -18.47
C HIS A 53 -8.70 2.30 -18.13
N PHE A 54 -8.81 2.64 -16.85
CA PHE A 54 -8.73 4.02 -16.39
C PHE A 54 -7.33 4.60 -16.64
N ALA A 55 -6.30 3.81 -16.34
CA ALA A 55 -4.91 4.15 -16.60
C ALA A 55 -4.30 3.12 -17.53
N PRO A 56 -3.38 3.51 -18.46
CA PRO A 56 -2.80 2.58 -19.45
C PRO A 56 -1.70 1.72 -18.81
N ALA A 57 -1.97 1.12 -17.67
CA ALA A 57 -1.04 0.28 -16.94
C ALA A 57 -1.80 -0.75 -16.12
N LEU A 58 -1.19 -1.90 -15.90
CA LEU A 58 -1.64 -2.90 -14.95
C LEU A 58 -0.69 -2.86 -13.77
N LEU A 59 -1.23 -2.67 -12.58
CA LEU A 59 -0.45 -2.60 -11.35
C LEU A 59 -1.05 -3.53 -10.31
N PHE A 60 -0.94 -3.16 -9.04
CA PHE A 60 -1.47 -3.98 -7.96
C PHE A 60 -2.98 -4.15 -8.07
N PHE A 61 -3.51 -5.13 -7.35
CA PHE A 61 -4.93 -5.49 -7.39
C PHE A 61 -5.34 -5.93 -5.98
N PRO A 62 -6.65 -5.96 -5.68
CA PRO A 62 -7.14 -6.17 -4.31
C PRO A 62 -6.58 -7.40 -3.60
N ASP A 63 -6.51 -8.55 -4.26
CA ASP A 63 -6.00 -9.76 -3.63
C ASP A 63 -4.53 -9.63 -3.22
N LEU A 64 -3.72 -8.96 -4.06
CA LEU A 64 -2.32 -8.72 -3.73
C LEU A 64 -2.19 -7.75 -2.56
N VAL A 65 -3.01 -6.70 -2.53
CA VAL A 65 -3.01 -5.74 -1.42
C VAL A 65 -3.38 -6.45 -0.11
N ALA A 66 -4.34 -7.35 -0.14
CA ALA A 66 -4.71 -8.14 1.03
C ALA A 66 -3.54 -8.99 1.54
N ARG A 67 -2.74 -9.56 0.62
CA ARG A 67 -1.54 -10.33 0.99
C ARG A 67 -0.45 -9.43 1.57
N LEU A 68 -0.25 -8.24 1.02
CA LEU A 68 0.67 -7.25 1.60
C LEU A 68 0.22 -6.85 3.00
N ARG A 69 -1.09 -6.68 3.22
CA ARG A 69 -1.64 -6.34 4.53
C ARG A 69 -1.25 -7.38 5.60
N ALA A 70 -1.20 -8.64 5.23
CA ALA A 70 -0.84 -9.73 6.15
C ALA A 70 0.65 -9.70 6.56
N GLU A 71 1.50 -9.05 5.77
CA GLU A 71 2.96 -9.06 5.96
C GLU A 71 3.48 -7.83 6.70
N THR A 72 2.65 -6.84 6.99
CA THR A 72 3.09 -5.60 7.61
C THR A 72 2.04 -5.01 8.54
N ALA A 73 2.50 -4.30 9.58
CA ALA A 73 1.64 -3.50 10.45
C ALA A 73 1.57 -2.03 10.00
N LEU A 74 2.33 -1.64 8.95
CA LEU A 74 2.29 -0.27 8.46
C LEU A 74 0.92 0.07 7.88
N PRO A 75 0.45 1.32 8.04
CA PRO A 75 -0.72 1.78 7.31
C PRO A 75 -0.51 1.68 5.81
N ILE A 76 -1.56 1.33 5.07
CA ILE A 76 -1.52 1.24 3.61
C ILE A 76 -2.46 2.28 3.04
N HIS A 77 -1.89 3.18 2.23
CA HIS A 77 -2.63 4.18 1.47
C HIS A 77 -2.82 3.65 0.06
N VAL A 78 -4.04 3.35 -0.32
CA VAL A 78 -4.36 2.77 -1.63
C VAL A 78 -4.85 3.86 -2.57
N HIS A 79 -4.20 3.97 -3.73
CA HIS A 79 -4.59 4.86 -4.82
C HIS A 79 -5.26 4.03 -5.90
N LEU A 80 -6.58 4.18 -6.05
CA LEU A 80 -7.36 3.42 -7.02
C LEU A 80 -7.41 4.17 -8.35
N MET A 81 -6.75 3.62 -9.36
CA MET A 81 -6.79 4.10 -10.74
C MET A 81 -7.54 3.08 -11.57
N VAL A 82 -8.85 2.96 -11.31
CA VAL A 82 -9.69 1.91 -11.86
C VAL A 82 -11.01 2.50 -12.38
N ALA A 83 -11.59 1.85 -13.40
CA ALA A 83 -12.86 2.27 -13.97
C ALA A 83 -14.04 1.98 -13.03
N ASP A 84 -13.96 0.94 -12.21
CA ASP A 84 -15.00 0.55 -11.26
C ASP A 84 -14.40 0.41 -9.86
N ALA A 85 -14.43 1.51 -9.11
CA ALA A 85 -13.86 1.53 -7.77
C ALA A 85 -14.66 0.68 -6.77
N VAL A 86 -15.95 0.48 -7.01
CA VAL A 86 -16.79 -0.33 -6.13
C VAL A 86 -16.38 -1.79 -6.15
N SER A 87 -16.13 -2.34 -7.36
CA SER A 87 -15.67 -3.73 -7.52
C SER A 87 -14.26 -3.93 -7.00
N ASN A 88 -13.46 -2.87 -6.92
CA ASN A 88 -12.05 -2.92 -6.49
C ASN A 88 -11.86 -2.46 -5.05
N ARG A 89 -12.90 -2.33 -4.26
CA ARG A 89 -12.72 -1.90 -2.87
C ARG A 89 -11.92 -2.92 -2.08
N MET A 90 -11.07 -2.41 -1.18
CA MET A 90 -10.17 -3.23 -0.40
C MET A 90 -10.90 -3.95 0.74
N PRO A 91 -10.46 -5.17 1.08
CA PRO A 91 -11.00 -5.88 2.23
C PRO A 91 -10.62 -5.24 3.56
#